data_33d811569230af0d9666a65c64ad375e
#
_entry.id   33d811569230af0d9666a65c64ad375e
#
_cell.length_a   1.000
_cell.length_b   1.000
_cell.length_c   1.000
_cell.angle_alpha   90.00
_cell.angle_beta   90.00
_cell.angle_gamma   90.00
#
_symmetry.space_group_name_H-M   'P 1'
#
loop_
_entity.id
_entity.type
_entity.pdbx_description
1 polymer ?
#
loop_
_entity_poly.entity_id
_entity_poly.type
_entity_poly.pdbx_seq_one_letter_code
_entity_poly.pdbx_strand_id
1 'polypeptide(L)'
;MLLLTLICRGETHPTAASDALNAVGMRVGGLLDFPYSPVRLMVLGANADMTAAQIDRMRTFAGLAYLVSISVTACFILLVRLLNWPVRRGAFNFWVNLPLFDPTAGGDILYRLKRDAHVNIALGFLLSFLIPAGLQIASAAIDPVSLGDAQTLIWTMSAWAFLPASLIMRGVALMRIAALIEEKRRRAYAQANLQAA
;
A
#
# COMPACT_ATOMS: atom_id res chain seq x y z
N MET A 1 -6.73 10.48 0.69
CA MET A 1 -7.86 11.11 1.38
C MET A 1 -7.99 12.59 0.98
N LEU A 2 -7.01 13.49 1.26
CA LEU A 2 -7.12 14.93 0.93
C LEU A 2 -7.49 15.23 -0.54
N LEU A 3 -6.93 14.50 -1.50
CA LEU A 3 -7.24 14.69 -2.92
C LEU A 3 -8.72 14.36 -3.23
N LEU A 4 -9.24 13.30 -2.65
CA LEU A 4 -10.63 12.86 -2.85
C LEU A 4 -11.60 13.84 -2.19
N THR A 5 -11.28 14.35 -1.00
CA THR A 5 -12.11 15.39 -0.35
C THR A 5 -12.10 16.69 -1.13
N LEU A 6 -10.99 17.05 -1.75
CA LEU A 6 -10.91 18.24 -2.61
C LEU A 6 -11.81 18.14 -3.83
N ILE A 7 -11.88 16.96 -4.48
CA ILE A 7 -12.79 16.74 -5.61
C ILE A 7 -14.25 16.84 -5.14
N CYS A 8 -14.63 16.16 -4.05
CA CYS A 8 -16.00 16.25 -3.52
C CYS A 8 -16.40 17.68 -3.15
N ARG A 9 -15.49 18.44 -2.52
CA ARG A 9 -15.74 19.86 -2.21
C ARG A 9 -15.88 20.71 -3.48
N GLY A 10 -15.16 20.37 -4.55
CA GLY A 10 -15.24 21.04 -5.84
C GLY A 10 -16.61 20.92 -6.52
N GLU A 11 -17.39 19.89 -6.18
CA GLU A 11 -18.77 19.74 -6.69
C GLU A 11 -19.71 20.83 -6.17
N THR A 12 -19.48 21.29 -4.93
CA THR A 12 -20.26 22.38 -4.32
C THR A 12 -19.61 23.76 -4.48
N HIS A 13 -18.29 23.80 -4.51
CA HIS A 13 -17.48 25.00 -4.66
C HIS A 13 -16.35 24.76 -5.67
N PRO A 14 -16.64 24.89 -6.98
CA PRO A 14 -15.66 24.61 -8.04
C PRO A 14 -14.45 25.53 -7.92
N THR A 15 -13.27 24.93 -8.02
CA THR A 15 -11.98 25.62 -8.07
C THR A 15 -11.16 25.05 -9.22
N ALA A 16 -10.28 25.84 -9.81
CA ALA A 16 -9.39 25.35 -10.87
C ALA A 16 -8.57 24.11 -10.45
N ALA A 17 -8.22 24.01 -9.16
CA ALA A 17 -7.52 22.84 -8.63
C ALA A 17 -8.41 21.61 -8.53
N SER A 18 -9.68 21.74 -8.09
CA SER A 18 -10.62 20.62 -8.03
C SER A 18 -10.96 20.10 -9.43
N ASP A 19 -11.15 21.01 -10.39
CA ASP A 19 -11.49 20.67 -11.77
C ASP A 19 -10.33 19.95 -12.47
N ALA A 20 -9.11 20.46 -12.31
CA ALA A 20 -7.90 19.82 -12.83
C ALA A 20 -7.69 18.43 -12.21
N LEU A 21 -7.88 18.29 -10.89
CA LEU A 21 -7.73 17.04 -10.19
C LEU A 21 -8.80 16.02 -10.62
N ASN A 22 -10.04 16.46 -10.80
CA ASN A 22 -11.13 15.63 -11.31
C ASN A 22 -10.84 15.17 -12.76
N ALA A 23 -10.38 16.06 -13.63
CA ALA A 23 -10.00 15.74 -15.00
C ALA A 23 -8.86 14.69 -15.06
N VAL A 24 -7.83 14.84 -14.22
CA VAL A 24 -6.76 13.85 -14.08
C VAL A 24 -7.32 12.54 -13.55
N GLY A 25 -8.18 12.60 -12.54
CA GLY A 25 -8.79 11.41 -11.95
C GLY A 25 -9.63 10.61 -12.92
N MET A 26 -10.44 11.27 -13.75
CA MET A 26 -11.22 10.61 -14.80
C MET A 26 -10.33 9.90 -15.82
N ARG A 27 -9.25 10.54 -16.27
CA ARG A 27 -8.29 9.93 -17.21
C ARG A 27 -7.58 8.72 -16.59
N VAL A 28 -7.08 8.87 -15.38
CA VAL A 28 -6.38 7.80 -14.65
C VAL A 28 -7.33 6.66 -14.34
N GLY A 29 -8.55 6.97 -13.86
CA GLY A 29 -9.59 5.97 -13.60
C GLY A 29 -9.91 5.16 -14.83
N GLY A 30 -10.07 5.80 -16.00
CA GLY A 30 -10.31 5.12 -17.27
C GLY A 30 -9.12 4.27 -17.73
N LEU A 31 -7.88 4.73 -17.57
CA LEU A 31 -6.68 3.98 -17.94
C LEU A 31 -6.48 2.75 -17.05
N LEU A 32 -6.83 2.84 -15.78
CA LEU A 32 -6.67 1.75 -14.81
C LEU A 32 -7.89 0.80 -14.76
N ASP A 33 -8.99 1.14 -15.45
CA ASP A 33 -10.19 0.31 -15.55
C ASP A 33 -10.09 -0.72 -16.71
N PHE A 34 -9.06 -1.55 -16.67
CA PHE A 34 -8.87 -2.65 -17.61
C PHE A 34 -9.29 -4.00 -17.01
N PRO A 35 -9.54 -5.05 -17.83
CA PRO A 35 -9.92 -6.36 -17.33
C PRO A 35 -8.97 -6.90 -16.26
N TYR A 36 -9.53 -7.39 -15.14
CA TYR A 36 -8.81 -7.93 -13.98
C TYR A 36 -8.01 -6.90 -13.16
N SER A 37 -8.10 -5.61 -13.44
CA SER A 37 -7.45 -4.60 -12.60
C SER A 37 -8.14 -4.48 -11.23
N PRO A 38 -7.42 -4.11 -10.16
CA PRO A 38 -8.03 -3.83 -8.87
C PRO A 38 -9.06 -2.69 -8.92
N VAL A 39 -8.83 -1.69 -9.79
CA VAL A 39 -9.77 -0.58 -10.02
C VAL A 39 -11.06 -1.10 -10.66
N ARG A 40 -10.96 -1.98 -11.66
CA ARG A 40 -12.13 -2.62 -12.28
C ARG A 40 -12.96 -3.41 -11.28
N LEU A 41 -12.28 -4.20 -10.44
CA LEU A 41 -12.95 -4.98 -9.39
C LEU A 41 -13.69 -4.07 -8.41
N MET A 42 -13.12 -2.91 -8.08
CA MET A 42 -13.79 -1.94 -7.20
C MET A 42 -15.03 -1.36 -7.87
N VAL A 43 -14.97 -1.00 -9.16
CA VAL A 43 -16.10 -0.47 -9.93
C VAL A 43 -17.21 -1.51 -10.11
N LEU A 44 -16.85 -2.79 -10.26
CA LEU A 44 -17.84 -3.89 -10.35
C LEU A 44 -18.60 -4.11 -9.02
N GLY A 45 -18.11 -3.57 -7.90
CA GLY A 45 -18.82 -3.54 -6.62
C GLY A 45 -19.90 -2.45 -6.54
N ALA A 46 -20.16 -1.69 -7.61
CA ALA A 46 -21.24 -0.73 -7.67
C ALA A 46 -22.62 -1.44 -7.61
N ASN A 47 -23.52 -0.92 -6.77
CA ASN A 47 -24.87 -1.46 -6.65
C ASN A 47 -25.72 -1.12 -7.88
N ALA A 48 -26.74 -1.94 -8.14
CA ALA A 48 -27.67 -1.74 -9.25
C ALA A 48 -28.41 -0.39 -9.21
N ASP A 49 -28.57 0.19 -8.02
CA ASP A 49 -29.27 1.46 -7.80
C ASP A 49 -28.37 2.70 -8.03
N MET A 50 -27.08 2.49 -8.29
CA MET A 50 -26.14 3.60 -8.50
C MET A 50 -26.34 4.23 -9.88
N THR A 51 -26.36 5.56 -9.91
CA THR A 51 -26.40 6.33 -11.16
C THR A 51 -25.07 6.26 -11.89
N ALA A 52 -25.09 6.48 -13.21
CA ALA A 52 -23.87 6.54 -14.04
C ALA A 52 -22.86 7.56 -13.49
N ALA A 53 -23.31 8.70 -12.99
CA ALA A 53 -22.46 9.72 -12.38
C ALA A 53 -21.76 9.23 -11.09
N GLN A 54 -22.44 8.44 -10.28
CA GLN A 54 -21.85 7.83 -9.08
C GLN A 54 -20.82 6.76 -9.44
N ILE A 55 -21.05 5.96 -10.47
CA ILE A 55 -20.10 4.96 -10.98
C ILE A 55 -18.85 5.64 -11.54
N ASP A 56 -19.00 6.73 -12.29
CA ASP A 56 -17.86 7.51 -12.83
C ASP A 56 -17.06 8.18 -11.70
N ARG A 57 -17.72 8.67 -10.66
CA ARG A 57 -17.07 9.18 -9.45
C ARG A 57 -16.27 8.05 -8.76
N MET A 58 -16.87 6.90 -8.60
CA MET A 58 -16.24 5.73 -7.98
C MET A 58 -14.98 5.30 -8.78
N ARG A 59 -15.06 5.25 -10.11
CA ARG A 59 -13.93 4.97 -10.99
C ARG A 59 -12.82 6.02 -10.85
N THR A 60 -13.16 7.29 -10.81
CA THR A 60 -12.24 8.42 -10.62
C THR A 60 -11.51 8.30 -9.28
N PHE A 61 -12.23 8.05 -8.20
CA PHE A 61 -11.66 7.93 -6.86
C PHE A 61 -10.80 6.69 -6.70
N ALA A 62 -11.26 5.55 -7.20
CA ALA A 62 -10.49 4.31 -7.20
C ALA A 62 -9.17 4.47 -7.99
N GLY A 63 -9.24 5.07 -9.18
CA GLY A 63 -8.08 5.32 -10.02
C GLY A 63 -7.05 6.22 -9.35
N LEU A 64 -7.47 7.37 -8.79
CA LEU A 64 -6.58 8.29 -8.07
C LEU A 64 -5.98 7.67 -6.81
N ALA A 65 -6.79 7.01 -5.98
CA ALA A 65 -6.32 6.38 -4.76
C ALA A 65 -5.28 5.29 -5.07
N TYR A 66 -5.55 4.47 -6.09
CA TYR A 66 -4.65 3.40 -6.51
C TYR A 66 -3.35 3.94 -7.14
N LEU A 67 -3.43 4.97 -7.99
CA LEU A 67 -2.25 5.63 -8.57
C LEU A 67 -1.34 6.21 -7.47
N VAL A 68 -1.91 6.94 -6.51
CA VAL A 68 -1.16 7.51 -5.38
C VAL A 68 -0.50 6.40 -4.57
N SER A 69 -1.24 5.33 -4.27
CA SER A 69 -0.75 4.16 -3.54
C SER A 69 0.46 3.51 -4.23
N ILE A 70 0.36 3.23 -5.53
CA ILE A 70 1.47 2.67 -6.31
C ILE A 70 2.66 3.63 -6.36
N SER A 71 2.41 4.93 -6.59
CA SER A 71 3.47 5.94 -6.67
C SER A 71 4.24 6.07 -5.36
N VAL A 72 3.54 6.11 -4.22
CA VAL A 72 4.16 6.15 -2.89
C VAL A 72 4.95 4.88 -2.61
N THR A 73 4.40 3.72 -2.94
CA THR A 73 5.07 2.43 -2.78
C THR A 73 6.34 2.35 -3.64
N ALA A 74 6.25 2.75 -4.92
CA ALA A 74 7.40 2.78 -5.82
C ALA A 74 8.47 3.76 -5.33
N CYS A 75 8.08 4.96 -4.91
CA CYS A 75 8.98 5.95 -4.33
C CYS A 75 9.68 5.39 -3.09
N PHE A 76 8.95 4.74 -2.18
CA PHE A 76 9.54 4.10 -0.99
C PHE A 76 10.54 3.01 -1.37
N ILE A 77 10.23 2.13 -2.32
CA ILE A 77 11.14 1.09 -2.80
C ILE A 77 12.42 1.71 -3.38
N LEU A 78 12.29 2.77 -4.18
CA LEU A 78 13.42 3.50 -4.74
C LEU A 78 14.28 4.14 -3.65
N LEU A 79 13.66 4.79 -2.66
CA LEU A 79 14.36 5.38 -1.51
C LEU A 79 15.14 4.31 -0.73
N VAL A 80 14.54 3.17 -0.44
CA VAL A 80 15.19 2.07 0.27
C VAL A 80 16.39 1.53 -0.51
N ARG A 81 16.26 1.39 -1.84
CA ARG A 81 17.32 0.85 -2.69
C ARG A 81 18.43 1.86 -3.00
N LEU A 82 18.07 3.09 -3.38
CA LEU A 82 19.04 4.10 -3.86
C LEU A 82 19.74 4.84 -2.72
N LEU A 83 19.02 5.14 -1.64
CA LEU A 83 19.56 5.89 -0.51
C LEU A 83 20.17 5.01 0.58
N ASN A 84 20.25 3.69 0.35
CA ASN A 84 20.75 2.72 1.35
C ASN A 84 20.10 2.90 2.75
N TRP A 85 18.82 3.33 2.76
CA TRP A 85 18.06 3.45 4.00
C TRP A 85 17.98 2.10 4.74
N PRO A 86 18.04 2.02 6.09
CA PRO A 86 18.09 3.12 7.05
C PRO A 86 19.50 3.60 7.43
N VAL A 87 20.56 3.10 6.80
CA VAL A 87 21.95 3.34 7.21
C VAL A 87 22.58 4.43 6.36
N ARG A 88 22.38 5.68 6.73
CA ARG A 88 23.08 6.80 6.07
C ARG A 88 24.37 7.25 6.76
N ARG A 89 24.45 7.19 8.08
CA ARG A 89 25.64 7.49 8.89
C ARG A 89 25.45 6.91 10.30
N GLY A 90 26.32 5.99 10.72
CA GLY A 90 26.31 5.43 12.05
C GLY A 90 25.81 3.98 12.14
N ALA A 91 26.11 3.31 13.24
CA ALA A 91 25.67 1.93 13.48
C ALA A 91 24.18 1.91 13.80
N PHE A 92 23.37 1.36 12.90
CA PHE A 92 21.97 1.07 13.20
C PHE A 92 21.94 0.00 14.29
N ASN A 93 21.47 0.38 15.48
CA ASN A 93 21.37 -0.55 16.59
C ASN A 93 20.05 -1.30 16.50
N PHE A 94 20.09 -2.53 15.98
CA PHE A 94 18.91 -3.39 15.82
C PHE A 94 18.24 -3.70 17.17
N TRP A 95 18.99 -3.79 18.26
CA TRP A 95 18.49 -4.12 19.59
C TRP A 95 17.61 -3.03 20.20
N VAL A 96 17.94 -1.78 19.94
CA VAL A 96 17.20 -0.62 20.45
C VAL A 96 15.99 -0.30 19.58
N ASN A 97 16.09 -0.54 18.25
CA ASN A 97 15.07 -0.10 17.29
C ASN A 97 14.03 -1.18 16.93
N LEU A 98 14.23 -2.41 17.40
CA LEU A 98 13.31 -3.53 17.19
C LEU A 98 12.94 -4.18 18.53
N PRO A 99 12.08 -3.55 19.33
CA PRO A 99 11.78 -4.02 20.71
C PRO A 99 11.07 -5.38 20.78
N LEU A 100 10.56 -5.90 19.65
CA LEU A 100 9.93 -7.21 19.55
C LEU A 100 10.93 -8.35 19.29
N PHE A 101 12.24 -8.05 19.25
CA PHE A 101 13.28 -9.04 19.06
C PHE A 101 13.76 -9.58 20.41
N ASP A 102 13.25 -10.75 20.79
CA ASP A 102 13.86 -11.53 21.87
C ASP A 102 15.01 -12.36 21.28
N PRO A 103 16.28 -12.06 21.62
CA PRO A 103 17.43 -12.80 21.13
C PRO A 103 17.52 -14.21 21.72
N THR A 104 16.76 -14.48 22.81
CA THR A 104 16.74 -15.76 23.51
C THR A 104 15.66 -16.71 23.00
N ALA A 105 14.68 -16.22 22.28
CA ALA A 105 13.68 -17.06 21.60
C ALA A 105 14.36 -17.85 20.47
N GLY A 106 14.74 -19.08 20.76
CA GLY A 106 15.48 -19.99 19.88
C GLY A 106 14.83 -20.15 18.50
N GLY A 107 15.43 -19.56 17.51
CA GLY A 107 15.04 -19.63 16.11
C GLY A 107 15.88 -18.66 15.29
N ASP A 108 16.12 -18.97 14.01
CA ASP A 108 16.89 -18.05 13.17
C ASP A 108 16.06 -16.79 12.90
N ILE A 109 16.37 -15.72 13.63
CA ILE A 109 15.77 -14.39 13.53
C ILE A 109 15.72 -13.93 12.06
N LEU A 110 16.78 -14.22 11.31
CA LEU A 110 16.88 -13.87 9.91
C LEU A 110 15.84 -14.59 9.06
N TYR A 111 15.61 -15.89 9.32
CA TYR A 111 14.58 -16.67 8.64
C TYR A 111 13.18 -16.12 8.91
N ARG A 112 12.86 -15.84 10.18
CA ARG A 112 11.56 -15.26 10.57
C ARG A 112 11.33 -13.91 9.91
N LEU A 113 12.35 -13.04 9.91
CA LEU A 113 12.27 -11.72 9.31
C LEU A 113 12.04 -11.79 7.80
N LYS A 114 12.76 -12.67 7.09
CA LYS A 114 12.56 -12.91 5.65
C LYS A 114 11.18 -13.49 5.36
N ARG A 115 10.71 -14.46 6.17
CA ARG A 115 9.37 -15.02 6.03
C ARG A 115 8.30 -13.95 6.20
N ASP A 116 8.37 -13.17 7.26
CA ASP A 116 7.40 -12.12 7.56
C ASP A 116 7.42 -11.02 6.47
N ALA A 117 8.59 -10.72 5.90
CA ALA A 117 8.71 -9.83 4.76
C ALA A 117 7.94 -10.34 3.54
N HIS A 118 8.13 -11.60 3.15
CA HIS A 118 7.43 -12.22 2.03
C HIS A 118 5.93 -12.30 2.26
N VAL A 119 5.50 -12.68 3.47
CA VAL A 119 4.08 -12.71 3.83
C VAL A 119 3.44 -11.33 3.71
N ASN A 120 4.09 -10.28 4.21
CA ASN A 120 3.56 -8.91 4.08
C ASN A 120 3.45 -8.46 2.62
N ILE A 121 4.45 -8.75 1.77
CA ILE A 121 4.41 -8.41 0.34
C ILE A 121 3.28 -9.18 -0.36
N ALA A 122 3.18 -10.49 -0.12
CA ALA A 122 2.15 -11.34 -0.72
C ALA A 122 0.73 -10.90 -0.28
N LEU A 123 0.52 -10.65 1.02
CA LEU A 123 -0.76 -10.16 1.54
C LEU A 123 -1.09 -8.78 0.97
N GLY A 124 -0.13 -7.86 0.89
CA GLY A 124 -0.35 -6.55 0.32
C GLY A 124 -0.78 -6.64 -1.15
N PHE A 125 -0.15 -7.52 -1.95
CA PHE A 125 -0.57 -7.76 -3.32
C PHE A 125 -1.98 -8.36 -3.39
N LEU A 126 -2.26 -9.41 -2.62
CA LEU A 126 -3.55 -10.09 -2.62
C LEU A 126 -4.69 -9.18 -2.15
N LEU A 127 -4.49 -8.37 -1.11
CA LEU A 127 -5.52 -7.48 -0.57
C LEU A 127 -5.98 -6.42 -1.57
N SER A 128 -5.15 -6.02 -2.52
CA SER A 128 -5.57 -5.13 -3.61
C SER A 128 -6.75 -5.68 -4.40
N PHE A 129 -6.88 -7.01 -4.48
CA PHE A 129 -7.97 -7.74 -5.17
C PHE A 129 -9.02 -8.27 -4.19
N LEU A 130 -8.60 -8.78 -3.03
CA LEU A 130 -9.51 -9.40 -2.07
C LEU A 130 -10.46 -8.39 -1.41
N ILE A 131 -10.00 -7.15 -1.16
CA ILE A 131 -10.85 -6.13 -0.56
C ILE A 131 -12.02 -5.78 -1.49
N PRO A 132 -11.82 -5.45 -2.79
CA PRO A 132 -12.92 -5.24 -3.71
C PRO A 132 -13.84 -6.46 -3.86
N ALA A 133 -13.27 -7.66 -3.97
CA ALA A 133 -14.05 -8.89 -4.07
C ALA A 133 -14.89 -9.13 -2.80
N GLY A 134 -14.31 -8.88 -1.62
CA GLY A 134 -15.02 -8.98 -0.34
C GLY A 134 -16.15 -7.97 -0.22
N LEU A 135 -15.96 -6.73 -0.70
CA LEU A 135 -17.01 -5.71 -0.75
C LEU A 135 -18.16 -6.13 -1.66
N GLN A 136 -17.89 -6.76 -2.82
CA GLN A 136 -18.94 -7.29 -3.69
C GLN A 136 -19.77 -8.38 -3.01
N ILE A 137 -19.12 -9.29 -2.31
CA ILE A 137 -19.82 -10.37 -1.58
C ILE A 137 -20.62 -9.78 -0.41
N ALA A 138 -20.05 -8.82 0.31
CA ALA A 138 -20.72 -8.18 1.44
C ALA A 138 -21.93 -7.36 0.98
N SER A 139 -21.84 -6.63 -0.12
CA SER A 139 -22.96 -5.85 -0.68
C SER A 139 -24.11 -6.72 -1.19
N ALA A 140 -23.84 -7.98 -1.55
CA ALA A 140 -24.87 -8.94 -1.93
C ALA A 140 -25.57 -9.61 -0.73
N ALA A 141 -24.93 -9.62 0.45
CA ALA A 141 -25.40 -10.36 1.63
C ALA A 141 -25.98 -9.45 2.74
N ILE A 142 -25.55 -8.22 2.81
CA ILE A 142 -25.91 -7.26 3.88
C ILE A 142 -26.37 -5.97 3.18
N ASP A 143 -27.24 -5.24 3.87
CA ASP A 143 -27.71 -3.91 3.40
C ASP A 143 -26.51 -3.08 2.88
N PRO A 144 -26.53 -2.62 1.65
CA PRO A 144 -25.32 -2.19 0.97
C PRO A 144 -24.67 -1.02 1.69
N VAL A 145 -23.39 -1.17 2.03
CA VAL A 145 -22.54 -0.02 2.32
C VAL A 145 -22.72 0.97 1.18
N SER A 146 -23.40 2.08 1.43
CA SER A 146 -23.80 3.02 0.38
C SER A 146 -22.55 3.71 -0.18
N LEU A 147 -21.90 3.06 -1.15
CA LEU A 147 -20.79 3.65 -1.92
C LEU A 147 -21.26 4.85 -2.77
N GLY A 148 -22.56 5.09 -2.82
CA GLY A 148 -23.14 6.31 -3.39
C GLY A 148 -22.93 7.54 -2.53
N ASP A 149 -22.75 7.37 -1.19
CA ASP A 149 -22.42 8.46 -0.29
C ASP A 149 -20.95 8.86 -0.44
N ALA A 150 -20.72 10.18 -0.59
CA ALA A 150 -19.39 10.73 -0.85
C ALA A 150 -18.39 10.45 0.28
N GLN A 151 -18.83 10.52 1.53
CA GLN A 151 -17.96 10.32 2.68
C GLN A 151 -17.56 8.85 2.81
N THR A 152 -18.51 7.94 2.70
CA THR A 152 -18.28 6.49 2.71
C THR A 152 -17.33 6.08 1.57
N LEU A 153 -17.55 6.63 0.37
CA LEU A 153 -16.70 6.39 -0.78
C LEU A 153 -15.24 6.83 -0.54
N ILE A 154 -15.03 8.05 0.00
CA ILE A 154 -13.69 8.57 0.31
C ILE A 154 -12.96 7.66 1.29
N TRP A 155 -13.62 7.25 2.38
CA TRP A 155 -13.01 6.38 3.38
C TRP A 155 -12.67 5.00 2.81
N THR A 156 -13.62 4.39 2.09
CA THR A 156 -13.43 3.07 1.49
C THR A 156 -12.29 3.07 0.50
N MET A 157 -12.25 4.03 -0.44
CA MET A 157 -11.18 4.12 -1.43
C MET A 157 -9.82 4.42 -0.80
N SER A 158 -9.79 5.27 0.23
CA SER A 158 -8.54 5.58 0.95
C SER A 158 -8.03 4.38 1.73
N ALA A 159 -8.88 3.66 2.46
CA ALA A 159 -8.51 2.47 3.22
C ALA A 159 -8.03 1.34 2.28
N TRP A 160 -8.79 1.08 1.22
CA TRP A 160 -8.42 0.08 0.21
C TRP A 160 -7.07 0.34 -0.43
N ALA A 161 -6.78 1.59 -0.80
CA ALA A 161 -5.48 1.91 -1.40
C ALA A 161 -4.33 1.89 -0.38
N PHE A 162 -4.59 2.32 0.87
CA PHE A 162 -3.58 2.42 1.92
C PHE A 162 -3.14 1.06 2.49
N LEU A 163 -4.07 0.15 2.78
CA LEU A 163 -3.77 -1.11 3.46
C LEU A 163 -2.79 -1.98 2.66
N PRO A 164 -3.03 -2.29 1.38
CA PRO A 164 -2.09 -3.06 0.57
C PRO A 164 -0.71 -2.41 0.47
N ALA A 165 -0.67 -1.10 0.21
CA ALA A 165 0.57 -0.34 0.10
C ALA A 165 1.40 -0.39 1.39
N SER A 166 0.76 -0.22 2.53
CA SER A 166 1.42 -0.25 3.84
C SER A 166 2.06 -1.62 4.12
N LEU A 167 1.38 -2.71 3.77
CA LEU A 167 1.93 -4.06 3.90
C LEU A 167 3.12 -4.29 2.97
N ILE A 168 3.03 -3.89 1.70
CA ILE A 168 4.14 -4.01 0.76
C ILE A 168 5.34 -3.22 1.25
N MET A 169 5.16 -1.96 1.66
CA MET A 169 6.25 -1.12 2.20
C MET A 169 6.86 -1.73 3.46
N ARG A 170 6.04 -2.28 4.37
CA ARG A 170 6.50 -2.99 5.56
C ARG A 170 7.34 -4.22 5.17
N GLY A 171 6.88 -5.02 4.23
CA GLY A 171 7.62 -6.19 3.74
C GLY A 171 8.97 -5.82 3.13
N VAL A 172 9.01 -4.76 2.31
CA VAL A 172 10.27 -4.24 1.72
C VAL A 172 11.22 -3.74 2.79
N ALA A 173 10.72 -3.03 3.82
CA ALA A 173 11.53 -2.59 4.95
C ALA A 173 12.13 -3.76 5.74
N LEU A 174 11.33 -4.79 6.05
CA LEU A 174 11.78 -6.00 6.74
C LEU A 174 12.86 -6.75 5.92
N MET A 175 12.67 -6.88 4.60
CA MET A 175 13.64 -7.48 3.70
C MET A 175 14.98 -6.73 3.74
N ARG A 176 14.93 -5.39 3.74
CA ARG A 176 16.13 -4.55 3.83
C ARG A 176 16.86 -4.73 5.14
N ILE A 177 16.14 -4.78 6.26
CA ILE A 177 16.71 -5.03 7.58
C ILE A 177 17.37 -6.41 7.64
N ALA A 178 16.72 -7.44 7.11
CA ALA A 178 17.28 -8.78 7.02
C ALA A 178 18.62 -8.80 6.25
N ALA A 179 18.67 -8.12 5.10
CA ALA A 179 19.89 -8.01 4.31
C ALA A 179 21.04 -7.31 5.05
N LEU A 180 20.75 -6.27 5.82
CA LEU A 180 21.74 -5.56 6.63
C LEU A 180 22.30 -6.42 7.78
N ILE A 181 21.45 -7.23 8.43
CA ILE A 181 21.87 -8.18 9.47
C ILE A 181 22.80 -9.23 8.86
N GLU A 182 22.42 -9.78 7.71
CA GLU A 182 23.19 -10.80 6.98
C GLU A 182 24.58 -10.26 6.58
N GLU A 183 24.63 -9.05 6.05
CA GLU A 183 25.89 -8.38 5.70
C GLU A 183 26.80 -8.17 6.92
N LYS A 184 26.24 -7.74 8.05
CA LYS A 184 26.99 -7.56 9.29
C LYS A 184 27.56 -8.87 9.82
N ARG A 185 26.76 -9.96 9.83
CA ARG A 185 27.21 -11.30 10.20
C ARG A 185 28.38 -11.76 9.31
N ARG A 186 28.22 -11.62 8.00
CA ARG A 186 29.28 -12.02 7.04
C ARG A 186 30.60 -11.28 7.29
N ARG A 187 30.54 -9.96 7.58
CA ARG A 187 31.73 -9.15 7.90
C ARG A 187 32.39 -9.60 9.19
N ALA A 188 31.60 -9.90 10.23
CA ALA A 188 32.11 -10.38 11.53
C ALA A 188 32.84 -11.74 11.41
N TYR A 189 32.27 -12.69 10.67
CA TYR A 189 32.91 -13.98 10.40
C TYR A 189 34.20 -13.84 9.58
N ALA A 190 34.21 -12.96 8.57
CA ALA A 190 35.42 -12.71 7.78
C ALA A 190 36.56 -12.13 8.65
N GLN A 191 36.25 -11.21 9.58
CA GLN A 191 37.21 -10.64 10.49
C GLN A 191 37.75 -11.69 11.48
N ALA A 192 36.87 -12.54 12.06
CA ALA A 192 37.26 -13.60 12.96
C ALA A 192 38.23 -14.62 12.30
N ASN A 193 37.94 -14.98 11.02
CA ASN A 193 38.83 -15.89 10.28
C ASN A 193 40.21 -15.28 9.98
N LEU A 194 40.27 -13.95 9.74
CA LEU A 194 41.56 -13.26 9.53
C LEU A 194 42.39 -13.14 10.83
N GLN A 195 41.75 -13.15 12.00
CA GLN A 195 42.44 -13.12 13.31
C GLN A 195 42.92 -14.51 13.76
N ALA A 196 42.33 -15.57 13.20
CA ALA A 196 42.67 -16.96 13.53
C ALA A 196 43.75 -17.56 12.61
N ALA A 197 44.11 -16.87 11.54
CA ALA A 197 45.19 -17.22 10.59
C ALA A 197 46.48 -16.49 10.90
#